data_c3ce944ef1173e6c99e7f140d5a7f7f6
#
_entry.id   c3ce944ef1173e6c99e7f140d5a7f7f6
#
_cell.length_a   1.000
_cell.length_b   1.000
_cell.length_c   1.000
_cell.angle_alpha   90.00
_cell.angle_beta   90.00
_cell.angle_gamma   90.00
#
_symmetry.space_group_name_H-M   'P 1'
#
loop_
_entity.id
_entity.type
_entity.pdbx_description
1 polymer ?
#
loop_
_entity_poly.entity_id
_entity_poly.type
_entity_poly.pdbx_seq_one_letter_code
_entity_poly.pdbx_strand_id
1 'polypeptide(L)'
;EGKRSATYKPALLMAILDAVIEAGDVVTEGTTLRISLDELADRVIRGYWPQTRPNPLGDDGVLRQGSSGLRIIEAVVDFRSRTGCTPHADIHSVIASHPSQYLHLQRAVKRALARQPIPRLQRPGAQAARAGYEPWLYDDSGFVAEKGAIAGVDGIELNRGVAFAMATNAQVLRPALESVWTAEVARYNGIGAQEKSLRDFLFGAQRTSLDLARDVLLDIEGAQCFYCERSLSLGAIHVDHVIPWSQYPLNDLANLVLSDDKCNGDKSAHLVSAERLAKWVARDQDELSSAAEEITWAYDGT
;
A
#
# COMPACT_ATOMS: atom_id res chain seq x y z
N GLU A 1 -17.85 9.76 18.41
CA GLU A 1 -16.58 9.08 18.08
C GLU A 1 -16.66 7.63 18.53
N GLY A 2 -16.82 6.70 17.58
CA GLY A 2 -16.80 5.27 17.90
C GLY A 2 -15.44 4.90 18.48
N LYS A 3 -15.40 4.12 19.58
CA LYS A 3 -14.15 3.60 20.18
C LYS A 3 -13.33 2.90 19.08
N ARG A 4 -12.28 3.54 18.60
CA ARG A 4 -11.30 2.95 17.70
C ARG A 4 -10.41 2.04 18.52
N SER A 5 -10.60 0.73 18.36
CA SER A 5 -9.84 -0.28 19.13
C SER A 5 -8.63 -0.84 18.36
N ALA A 6 -8.50 -0.52 17.06
CA ALA A 6 -7.44 -1.00 16.19
C ALA A 6 -7.37 -0.20 14.88
N THR A 7 -6.22 -0.26 14.21
CA THR A 7 -5.94 0.38 12.91
C THR A 7 -6.59 -0.33 11.71
N TYR A 8 -7.49 -1.28 11.93
CA TYR A 8 -8.13 -2.07 10.86
C TYR A 8 -8.98 -1.22 9.90
N LYS A 9 -9.63 -0.15 10.40
CA LYS A 9 -10.45 0.72 9.54
C LYS A 9 -9.60 1.52 8.56
N PRO A 10 -8.55 2.26 8.99
CA PRO A 10 -7.66 2.94 8.04
C PRO A 10 -6.95 1.93 7.12
N ALA A 11 -6.55 0.75 7.59
CA ALA A 11 -5.94 -0.27 6.75
C ALA A 11 -6.88 -0.77 5.65
N LEU A 12 -8.16 -1.04 5.97
CA LEU A 12 -9.15 -1.45 4.98
C LEU A 12 -9.47 -0.32 3.98
N LEU A 13 -9.60 0.93 4.46
CA LEU A 13 -9.83 2.08 3.56
C LEU A 13 -8.64 2.30 2.63
N MET A 14 -7.41 2.12 3.10
CA MET A 14 -6.22 2.19 2.27
C MET A 14 -6.22 1.09 1.22
N ALA A 15 -6.55 -0.16 1.60
CA ALA A 15 -6.63 -1.28 0.68
C ALA A 15 -7.72 -1.08 -0.42
N ILE A 16 -8.85 -0.47 -0.06
CA ILE A 16 -9.90 -0.09 -1.02
C ILE A 16 -9.39 1.01 -1.95
N LEU A 17 -8.73 2.04 -1.41
CA LEU A 17 -8.16 3.13 -2.21
C LEU A 17 -7.12 2.62 -3.20
N ASP A 18 -6.24 1.70 -2.78
CA ASP A 18 -5.25 1.08 -3.64
C ASP A 18 -5.91 0.28 -4.78
N ALA A 19 -6.95 -0.51 -4.47
CA ALA A 19 -7.71 -1.23 -5.49
C ALA A 19 -8.37 -0.30 -6.51
N VAL A 20 -8.90 0.82 -6.05
CA VAL A 20 -9.52 1.85 -6.91
C VAL A 20 -8.47 2.50 -7.83
N ILE A 21 -7.30 2.84 -7.30
CA ILE A 21 -6.21 3.46 -8.08
C ILE A 21 -5.70 2.48 -9.16
N GLU A 22 -5.48 1.22 -8.80
CA GLU A 22 -4.99 0.20 -9.74
C GLU A 22 -6.03 -0.17 -10.81
N ALA A 23 -7.33 -0.01 -10.54
CA ALA A 23 -8.37 -0.20 -11.54
C ALA A 23 -8.31 0.84 -12.67
N GLY A 24 -7.66 1.99 -12.45
CA GLY A 24 -7.32 2.97 -13.50
C GLY A 24 -8.53 3.40 -14.35
N ASP A 25 -8.38 3.32 -15.67
CA ASP A 25 -9.35 3.81 -16.66
C ASP A 25 -10.72 3.10 -16.63
N VAL A 26 -10.83 1.95 -15.96
CA VAL A 26 -12.12 1.26 -15.77
C VAL A 26 -13.03 2.05 -14.83
N VAL A 27 -12.46 2.92 -13.98
CA VAL A 27 -13.19 3.69 -12.98
C VAL A 27 -13.73 4.96 -13.60
N THR A 28 -15.02 4.99 -13.90
CA THR A 28 -15.76 6.15 -14.40
C THR A 28 -16.85 6.58 -13.42
N GLU A 29 -17.42 7.78 -13.62
CA GLU A 29 -18.45 8.36 -12.73
C GLU A 29 -19.67 7.46 -12.52
N GLY A 30 -19.98 6.60 -13.49
CA GLY A 30 -21.16 5.74 -13.47
C GLY A 30 -20.92 4.28 -13.08
N THR A 31 -19.67 3.87 -12.85
CA THR A 31 -19.34 2.48 -12.59
C THR A 31 -19.42 2.11 -11.11
N THR A 32 -19.77 0.86 -10.84
CA THR A 32 -19.48 0.16 -9.58
C THR A 32 -18.15 -0.57 -9.73
N LEU A 33 -17.43 -0.76 -8.64
CA LEU A 33 -16.19 -1.53 -8.62
C LEU A 33 -16.32 -2.67 -7.61
N ARG A 34 -16.14 -3.90 -8.10
CA ARG A 34 -16.07 -5.08 -7.24
C ARG A 34 -14.63 -5.35 -6.84
N ILE A 35 -14.41 -5.58 -5.56
CA ILE A 35 -13.11 -5.93 -4.97
C ILE A 35 -13.30 -7.23 -4.21
N SER A 36 -12.55 -8.26 -4.57
CA SER A 36 -12.63 -9.57 -3.90
C SER A 36 -12.05 -9.52 -2.48
N LEU A 37 -12.51 -10.43 -1.62
CA LEU A 37 -11.93 -10.56 -0.28
C LEU A 37 -10.46 -11.02 -0.33
N ASP A 38 -10.06 -11.77 -1.34
CA ASP A 38 -8.68 -12.21 -1.52
C ASP A 38 -7.78 -11.02 -1.87
N GLU A 39 -8.24 -10.14 -2.75
CA GLU A 39 -7.57 -8.90 -3.13
C GLU A 39 -7.47 -7.92 -1.95
N LEU A 40 -8.55 -7.73 -1.19
CA LEU A 40 -8.51 -6.91 0.02
C LEU A 40 -7.55 -7.47 1.08
N ALA A 41 -7.53 -8.79 1.24
CA ALA A 41 -6.62 -9.45 2.19
C ALA A 41 -5.17 -9.25 1.78
N ASP A 42 -4.84 -9.41 0.50
CA ASP A 42 -3.49 -9.20 -0.04
C ASP A 42 -3.02 -7.76 0.22
N ARG A 43 -3.83 -6.76 -0.13
CA ARG A 43 -3.48 -5.34 0.08
C ARG A 43 -3.33 -4.99 1.56
N VAL A 44 -4.18 -5.53 2.42
CA VAL A 44 -4.06 -5.32 3.87
C VAL A 44 -2.80 -5.98 4.42
N ILE A 45 -2.44 -7.18 3.96
CA ILE A 45 -1.17 -7.84 4.33
C ILE A 45 0.01 -6.96 3.91
N ARG A 46 0.04 -6.48 2.67
CA ARG A 46 1.10 -5.59 2.16
C ARG A 46 1.19 -4.29 2.97
N GLY A 47 0.07 -3.69 3.32
CA GLY A 47 0.03 -2.49 4.17
C GLY A 47 0.59 -2.71 5.57
N TYR A 48 0.39 -3.88 6.17
CA TYR A 48 0.94 -4.22 7.47
C TYR A 48 2.36 -4.80 7.43
N TRP A 49 2.81 -5.30 6.28
CA TRP A 49 4.12 -5.93 6.15
C TRP A 49 5.27 -5.07 6.65
N PRO A 50 5.45 -3.80 6.21
CA PRO A 50 6.49 -2.94 6.73
C PRO A 50 6.34 -2.64 8.22
N GLN A 51 5.11 -2.65 8.74
CA GLN A 51 4.80 -2.28 10.12
C GLN A 51 5.04 -3.41 11.13
N THR A 52 5.27 -4.64 10.66
CA THR A 52 5.62 -5.80 11.48
C THR A 52 7.13 -5.98 11.66
N ARG A 53 7.92 -4.97 11.29
CA ARG A 53 9.36 -4.90 11.56
C ARG A 53 9.63 -4.46 13.00
N PRO A 54 10.83 -4.77 13.55
CA PRO A 54 11.26 -4.17 14.81
C PRO A 54 11.20 -2.65 14.76
N ASN A 55 10.71 -2.03 15.81
CA ASN A 55 10.55 -0.58 15.89
C ASN A 55 11.90 0.11 16.18
N PRO A 56 12.40 1.02 15.33
CA PRO A 56 13.63 1.76 15.58
C PRO A 56 13.46 2.89 16.62
N LEU A 57 12.23 3.21 17.03
CA LEU A 57 11.90 4.33 17.92
C LEU A 57 11.73 3.93 19.39
N GLY A 58 11.96 2.66 19.74
CA GLY A 58 11.75 2.16 21.10
C GLY A 58 12.26 0.74 21.30
N ASP A 59 11.68 0.01 22.25
CA ASP A 59 11.99 -1.37 22.52
C ASP A 59 11.90 -2.19 21.24
N ASP A 60 12.80 -3.16 21.02
CA ASP A 60 12.96 -3.97 19.79
C ASP A 60 11.71 -4.78 19.35
N GLY A 61 10.54 -4.41 19.83
CA GLY A 61 9.26 -5.04 19.54
C GLY A 61 8.53 -4.44 18.33
N VAL A 62 7.53 -5.17 17.85
CA VAL A 62 6.61 -4.69 16.83
C VAL A 62 5.65 -3.66 17.44
N LEU A 63 5.41 -2.55 16.74
CA LEU A 63 4.49 -1.51 17.20
C LEU A 63 3.07 -2.03 17.35
N ARG A 64 2.43 -1.66 18.45
CA ARG A 64 1.03 -1.98 18.70
C ARG A 64 0.14 -1.25 17.72
N GLN A 65 -0.76 -2.00 17.08
CA GLN A 65 -1.73 -1.49 16.11
C GLN A 65 -3.16 -1.42 16.70
N GLY A 66 -3.28 -1.59 18.02
CA GLY A 66 -4.55 -1.56 18.72
C GLY A 66 -4.43 -2.00 20.18
N SER A 67 -5.57 -2.11 20.86
CA SER A 67 -5.64 -2.39 22.30
C SER A 67 -5.43 -3.85 22.69
N SER A 68 -5.83 -4.81 21.87
CA SER A 68 -5.64 -6.26 22.10
C SER A 68 -6.15 -7.12 20.93
N GLY A 69 -5.67 -8.36 20.82
CA GLY A 69 -6.26 -9.42 19.98
C GLY A 69 -6.28 -9.11 18.48
N LEU A 70 -5.21 -8.59 17.94
CA LEU A 70 -5.13 -8.11 16.57
C LEU A 70 -4.80 -9.23 15.59
N ARG A 71 -5.78 -10.07 15.32
CA ARG A 71 -5.65 -11.31 14.52
C ARG A 71 -4.90 -11.12 13.19
N ILE A 72 -5.05 -9.95 12.52
CA ILE A 72 -4.36 -9.68 11.26
C ILE A 72 -2.87 -9.49 11.50
N ILE A 73 -2.51 -8.64 12.47
CA ILE A 73 -1.10 -8.38 12.81
C ILE A 73 -0.41 -9.64 13.31
N GLU A 74 -1.08 -10.36 14.24
CA GLU A 74 -0.58 -11.62 14.77
C GLU A 74 -0.31 -12.64 13.64
N ALA A 75 -1.21 -12.72 12.64
CA ALA A 75 -1.04 -13.62 11.52
C ALA A 75 0.15 -13.20 10.61
N VAL A 76 0.37 -11.90 10.39
CA VAL A 76 1.52 -11.40 9.60
C VAL A 76 2.83 -11.63 10.34
N VAL A 77 2.87 -11.39 11.66
CA VAL A 77 4.05 -11.65 12.51
C VAL A 77 4.38 -13.14 12.55
N ASP A 78 3.35 -14.00 12.71
CA ASP A 78 3.51 -15.45 12.69
C ASP A 78 4.05 -15.96 11.34
N PHE A 79 3.55 -15.40 10.23
CA PHE A 79 4.06 -15.70 8.89
C PHE A 79 5.54 -15.33 8.76
N ARG A 80 5.95 -14.12 9.18
CA ARG A 80 7.37 -13.71 9.20
C ARG A 80 8.22 -14.68 10.01
N SER A 81 7.75 -15.05 11.20
CA SER A 81 8.47 -15.97 12.08
C SER A 81 8.64 -17.35 11.44
N ARG A 82 7.60 -17.88 10.82
CA ARG A 82 7.62 -19.20 10.17
C ARG A 82 8.47 -19.27 8.92
N THR A 83 8.55 -18.18 8.16
CA THR A 83 9.38 -18.10 6.96
C THR A 83 10.84 -17.80 7.27
N GLY A 84 11.14 -17.33 8.50
CA GLY A 84 12.49 -16.95 8.90
C GLY A 84 13.06 -15.77 8.10
N CYS A 85 12.18 -15.00 7.42
CA CYS A 85 12.62 -13.88 6.59
C CYS A 85 13.21 -12.75 7.44
N THR A 86 14.14 -12.00 6.85
CA THR A 86 14.74 -10.83 7.50
C THR A 86 13.69 -9.73 7.75
N PRO A 87 13.92 -8.83 8.72
CA PRO A 87 12.98 -7.72 8.98
C PRO A 87 12.70 -6.85 7.76
N HIS A 88 13.66 -6.73 6.85
CA HIS A 88 13.58 -5.90 5.64
C HIS A 88 13.29 -6.71 4.37
N ALA A 89 12.99 -8.02 4.49
CA ALA A 89 12.67 -8.84 3.34
C ALA A 89 11.51 -8.26 2.54
N ASP A 90 11.67 -8.24 1.22
CA ASP A 90 10.58 -7.88 0.32
C ASP A 90 9.47 -8.94 0.38
N ILE A 91 8.23 -8.47 0.44
CA ILE A 91 7.07 -9.36 0.58
C ILE A 91 6.89 -10.25 -0.65
N HIS A 92 7.20 -9.76 -1.86
CA HIS A 92 7.03 -10.53 -3.10
C HIS A 92 7.97 -11.72 -3.13
N SER A 93 9.24 -11.52 -2.78
CA SER A 93 10.25 -12.59 -2.67
C SER A 93 9.84 -13.63 -1.61
N VAL A 94 9.32 -13.17 -0.46
CA VAL A 94 8.85 -14.10 0.59
C VAL A 94 7.63 -14.90 0.12
N ILE A 95 6.71 -14.28 -0.61
CA ILE A 95 5.54 -14.97 -1.19
C ILE A 95 5.98 -16.01 -2.22
N ALA A 96 6.90 -15.64 -3.12
CA ALA A 96 7.41 -16.55 -4.15
C ALA A 96 8.07 -17.79 -3.52
N SER A 97 8.88 -17.59 -2.48
CA SER A 97 9.56 -18.69 -1.77
C SER A 97 8.64 -19.52 -0.87
N HIS A 98 7.50 -18.95 -0.41
CA HIS A 98 6.60 -19.60 0.56
C HIS A 98 5.12 -19.51 0.17
N PRO A 99 4.71 -19.92 -1.05
CA PRO A 99 3.36 -19.68 -1.57
C PRO A 99 2.27 -20.35 -0.74
N SER A 100 2.49 -21.57 -0.27
CA SER A 100 1.49 -22.29 0.55
C SER A 100 1.26 -21.65 1.91
N GLN A 101 2.31 -21.14 2.55
CA GLN A 101 2.22 -20.45 3.83
C GLN A 101 1.52 -19.09 3.65
N TYR A 102 1.80 -18.39 2.53
CA TYR A 102 1.12 -17.15 2.19
C TYR A 102 -0.38 -17.34 1.97
N LEU A 103 -0.80 -18.37 1.25
CA LEU A 103 -2.22 -18.71 1.10
C LEU A 103 -2.90 -18.96 2.46
N HIS A 104 -2.17 -19.51 3.42
CA HIS A 104 -2.68 -19.70 4.77
C HIS A 104 -2.88 -18.37 5.50
N LEU A 105 -1.91 -17.48 5.41
CA LEU A 105 -2.00 -16.10 5.91
C LEU A 105 -3.17 -15.36 5.27
N GLN A 106 -3.27 -15.36 3.95
CA GLN A 106 -4.33 -14.68 3.20
C GLN A 106 -5.72 -15.14 3.65
N ARG A 107 -5.93 -16.46 3.81
CA ARG A 107 -7.19 -17.03 4.33
C ARG A 107 -7.49 -16.57 5.77
N ALA A 108 -6.48 -16.44 6.62
CA ALA A 108 -6.66 -15.95 7.99
C ALA A 108 -7.07 -14.48 8.00
N VAL A 109 -6.40 -13.63 7.20
CA VAL A 109 -6.70 -12.21 7.06
C VAL A 109 -8.08 -12.00 6.44
N LYS A 110 -8.42 -12.70 5.36
CA LYS A 110 -9.74 -12.71 4.72
C LYS A 110 -10.86 -12.95 5.74
N ARG A 111 -10.72 -13.98 6.58
CA ARG A 111 -11.70 -14.27 7.65
C ARG A 111 -11.77 -13.15 8.69
N ALA A 112 -10.64 -12.54 9.04
CA ALA A 112 -10.61 -11.45 10.01
C ALA A 112 -11.28 -10.19 9.43
N LEU A 113 -11.03 -9.83 8.17
CA LEU A 113 -11.66 -8.71 7.47
C LEU A 113 -13.18 -8.86 7.42
N ALA A 114 -13.67 -10.03 7.01
CA ALA A 114 -15.09 -10.31 6.92
C ALA A 114 -15.82 -10.23 8.28
N ARG A 115 -15.13 -10.49 9.38
CA ARG A 115 -15.73 -10.49 10.73
C ARG A 115 -15.73 -9.12 11.41
N GLN A 116 -14.76 -8.30 11.14
CA GLN A 116 -14.53 -7.10 11.92
C GLN A 116 -14.56 -5.80 11.10
N PRO A 117 -13.55 -5.45 10.26
CA PRO A 117 -13.58 -4.11 9.69
C PRO A 117 -14.67 -3.96 8.63
N ILE A 118 -14.91 -4.94 7.75
CA ILE A 118 -15.88 -4.80 6.66
C ILE A 118 -17.29 -4.49 7.19
N PRO A 119 -17.90 -5.28 8.10
CA PRO A 119 -19.26 -4.98 8.56
C PRO A 119 -19.37 -3.76 9.48
N ARG A 120 -18.25 -3.09 9.77
CA ARG A 120 -18.21 -1.96 10.73
C ARG A 120 -17.55 -0.70 10.21
N LEU A 121 -16.96 -0.74 8.99
CA LEU A 121 -16.18 0.36 8.47
C LEU A 121 -17.00 1.64 8.39
N GLN A 122 -18.14 1.56 7.76
CA GLN A 122 -18.99 2.70 7.42
C GLN A 122 -20.12 2.92 8.43
N ARG A 123 -20.26 2.06 9.44
CA ARG A 123 -21.32 2.20 10.44
C ARG A 123 -20.96 3.31 11.44
N PRO A 124 -21.79 4.35 11.55
CA PRO A 124 -21.65 5.33 12.61
C PRO A 124 -21.90 4.67 13.98
N GLY A 125 -21.43 5.30 15.05
CA GLY A 125 -21.62 4.77 16.41
C GLY A 125 -23.09 4.49 16.76
N ALA A 126 -23.33 3.76 17.84
CA ALA A 126 -24.64 3.20 18.22
C ALA A 126 -25.83 4.16 18.22
N GLN A 127 -25.61 5.46 18.39
CA GLN A 127 -26.69 6.48 18.34
C GLN A 127 -27.14 6.79 16.92
N ALA A 128 -26.26 6.77 15.94
CA ALA A 128 -26.60 7.03 14.54
C ALA A 128 -27.20 5.79 13.86
N ALA A 129 -26.93 4.59 14.36
CA ALA A 129 -27.53 3.35 13.89
C ALA A 129 -29.07 3.31 14.11
N ARG A 130 -29.60 4.15 14.98
CA ARG A 130 -31.06 4.29 15.23
C ARG A 130 -31.78 5.20 14.25
N ALA A 131 -31.05 5.96 13.42
CA ALA A 131 -31.61 6.99 12.52
C ALA A 131 -31.74 6.56 11.05
N GLY A 132 -31.75 5.25 10.77
CA GLY A 132 -31.78 4.73 9.39
C GLY A 132 -30.39 4.77 8.75
N TYR A 133 -29.58 3.75 9.03
CA TYR A 133 -28.27 3.58 8.41
C TYR A 133 -28.42 3.12 6.96
N GLU A 134 -27.89 3.90 6.04
CA GLU A 134 -27.71 3.49 4.63
C GLU A 134 -26.22 3.30 4.36
N PRO A 135 -25.81 2.15 3.77
CA PRO A 135 -24.43 1.94 3.36
C PRO A 135 -24.05 2.91 2.23
N TRP A 136 -23.09 3.80 2.49
CA TRP A 136 -22.67 4.81 1.51
C TRP A 136 -21.44 4.40 0.69
N LEU A 137 -20.59 3.53 1.22
CA LEU A 137 -19.35 3.10 0.56
C LEU A 137 -19.57 1.82 -0.25
N TYR A 138 -20.16 0.80 0.35
CA TYR A 138 -20.52 -0.49 -0.25
C TYR A 138 -21.66 -1.14 0.52
N ASP A 139 -22.40 -2.07 -0.13
CA ASP A 139 -23.39 -2.89 0.57
C ASP A 139 -22.68 -3.88 1.54
N ASP A 140 -22.92 -3.71 2.83
CA ASP A 140 -22.36 -4.56 3.89
C ASP A 140 -23.35 -5.64 4.37
N SER A 141 -24.51 -5.81 3.72
CA SER A 141 -25.53 -6.79 4.10
C SER A 141 -25.05 -8.24 4.00
N GLY A 142 -24.08 -8.51 3.13
CA GLY A 142 -23.41 -9.79 2.99
C GLY A 142 -22.46 -10.16 4.13
N PHE A 143 -22.31 -9.28 5.14
CA PHE A 143 -21.37 -9.49 6.24
C PHE A 143 -22.05 -9.34 7.60
N VAL A 144 -21.80 -10.30 8.48
CA VAL A 144 -22.30 -10.28 9.86
C VAL A 144 -21.13 -10.12 10.81
N ALA A 145 -21.15 -9.04 11.59
CA ALA A 145 -20.09 -8.75 12.56
C ALA A 145 -19.89 -9.96 13.49
N GLU A 146 -18.62 -10.31 13.77
CA GLU A 146 -18.15 -11.46 14.54
C GLU A 146 -18.36 -12.85 13.86
N LYS A 147 -19.30 -12.96 12.91
CA LYS A 147 -19.59 -14.23 12.22
C LYS A 147 -18.85 -14.34 10.89
N GLY A 148 -18.75 -13.23 10.12
CA GLY A 148 -18.06 -13.18 8.84
C GLY A 148 -18.99 -13.00 7.65
N ALA A 149 -18.53 -13.35 6.45
CA ALA A 149 -19.31 -13.28 5.23
C ALA A 149 -20.41 -14.35 5.23
N ILE A 150 -21.57 -14.01 4.66
CA ILE A 150 -22.63 -14.96 4.36
C ILE A 150 -22.16 -15.89 3.23
N ALA A 151 -22.68 -17.11 3.18
CA ALA A 151 -22.32 -18.08 2.14
C ALA A 151 -22.49 -17.49 0.73
N GLY A 152 -21.46 -17.60 -0.09
CA GLY A 152 -21.43 -17.06 -1.45
C GLY A 152 -20.92 -15.61 -1.57
N VAL A 153 -20.70 -14.90 -0.45
CA VAL A 153 -20.10 -13.56 -0.48
C VAL A 153 -18.57 -13.67 -0.43
N ASP A 154 -17.93 -13.22 -1.48
CA ASP A 154 -16.47 -13.31 -1.68
C ASP A 154 -15.79 -11.95 -1.91
N GLY A 155 -16.52 -10.84 -1.80
CA GLY A 155 -16.01 -9.48 -2.01
C GLY A 155 -16.99 -8.41 -1.56
N ILE A 156 -16.59 -7.16 -1.75
CA ILE A 156 -17.43 -5.97 -1.63
C ILE A 156 -17.63 -5.37 -3.02
N GLU A 157 -18.73 -4.68 -3.21
CA GLU A 157 -18.99 -3.88 -4.40
C GLU A 157 -19.18 -2.43 -3.97
N LEU A 158 -18.29 -1.55 -4.42
CA LEU A 158 -18.39 -0.13 -4.14
C LEU A 158 -19.64 0.44 -4.81
N ASN A 159 -20.38 1.26 -4.08
CA ASN A 159 -21.55 1.93 -4.59
C ASN A 159 -21.18 2.81 -5.80
N ARG A 160 -22.19 3.02 -6.68
CA ARG A 160 -22.02 3.80 -7.90
C ARG A 160 -21.39 5.17 -7.62
N GLY A 161 -20.33 5.51 -8.37
CA GLY A 161 -19.60 6.76 -8.25
C GLY A 161 -18.59 6.82 -7.10
N VAL A 162 -18.61 5.89 -6.15
CA VAL A 162 -17.68 5.89 -5.02
C VAL A 162 -16.24 5.67 -5.49
N ALA A 163 -16.00 4.68 -6.35
CA ALA A 163 -14.67 4.43 -6.90
C ALA A 163 -14.13 5.66 -7.63
N PHE A 164 -14.93 6.29 -8.47
CA PHE A 164 -14.56 7.52 -9.17
C PHE A 164 -14.23 8.67 -8.21
N ALA A 165 -15.05 8.88 -7.18
CA ALA A 165 -14.80 9.91 -6.18
C ALA A 165 -13.52 9.62 -5.39
N MET A 166 -13.23 8.36 -5.05
CA MET A 166 -12.00 7.95 -4.38
C MET A 166 -10.78 8.14 -5.28
N ALA A 167 -10.83 7.74 -6.55
CA ALA A 167 -9.74 7.92 -7.51
C ALA A 167 -9.40 9.41 -7.70
N THR A 168 -10.42 10.23 -7.96
CA THR A 168 -10.27 11.68 -8.16
C THR A 168 -9.66 12.38 -6.95
N ASN A 169 -9.95 11.91 -5.74
CA ASN A 169 -9.48 12.51 -4.50
C ASN A 169 -8.32 11.72 -3.84
N ALA A 170 -7.71 10.78 -4.55
CA ALA A 170 -6.69 9.89 -3.99
C ALA A 170 -5.51 10.64 -3.36
N GLN A 171 -5.07 11.75 -3.97
CA GLN A 171 -3.98 12.60 -3.50
C GLN A 171 -4.26 13.23 -2.11
N VAL A 172 -5.52 13.44 -1.76
CA VAL A 172 -5.93 13.97 -0.45
C VAL A 172 -6.25 12.83 0.51
N LEU A 173 -6.91 11.79 0.01
CA LEU A 173 -7.37 10.67 0.85
C LEU A 173 -6.21 9.86 1.40
N ARG A 174 -5.19 9.54 0.59
CA ARG A 174 -4.04 8.74 1.05
C ARG A 174 -3.29 9.40 2.20
N PRO A 175 -2.78 10.65 2.11
CA PRO A 175 -2.11 11.31 3.22
C PRO A 175 -2.99 11.44 4.47
N ALA A 176 -4.30 11.66 4.29
CA ALA A 176 -5.24 11.73 5.41
C ALA A 176 -5.39 10.37 6.13
N LEU A 177 -5.48 9.27 5.40
CA LEU A 177 -5.54 7.91 5.96
C LEU A 177 -4.24 7.54 6.67
N GLU A 178 -3.08 7.87 6.08
CA GLU A 178 -1.77 7.68 6.70
C GLU A 178 -1.66 8.47 8.01
N SER A 179 -2.09 9.72 8.02
CA SER A 179 -2.09 10.56 9.22
C SER A 179 -2.98 9.97 10.32
N VAL A 180 -4.20 9.55 9.98
CA VAL A 180 -5.11 8.88 10.92
C VAL A 180 -4.50 7.61 11.49
N TRP A 181 -3.88 6.80 10.64
CA TRP A 181 -3.25 5.53 11.05
C TRP A 181 -2.04 5.80 11.95
N THR A 182 -1.16 6.74 11.55
CA THR A 182 0.00 7.16 12.36
C THR A 182 -0.43 7.63 13.74
N ALA A 183 -1.43 8.50 13.83
CA ALA A 183 -1.94 9.01 15.11
C ALA A 183 -2.50 7.88 16.00
N GLU A 184 -3.17 6.88 15.42
CA GLU A 184 -3.65 5.72 16.17
C GLU A 184 -2.49 4.87 16.71
N VAL A 185 -1.47 4.59 15.88
CA VAL A 185 -0.27 3.84 16.30
C VAL A 185 0.48 4.62 17.37
N ALA A 186 0.69 5.91 17.20
CA ALA A 186 1.32 6.78 18.21
C ALA A 186 0.60 6.68 19.57
N ARG A 187 -0.72 6.74 19.56
CA ARG A 187 -1.55 6.64 20.75
C ARG A 187 -1.42 5.27 21.45
N TYR A 188 -1.37 4.16 20.68
CA TYR A 188 -1.25 2.81 21.26
C TYR A 188 0.14 2.53 21.85
N ASN A 189 1.15 3.24 21.36
CA ASN A 189 2.54 3.04 21.80
C ASN A 189 3.09 4.16 22.68
N GLY A 190 2.28 5.18 23.02
CA GLY A 190 2.73 6.30 23.83
C GLY A 190 3.79 7.17 23.15
N ILE A 191 3.84 7.17 21.81
CA ILE A 191 4.80 7.93 21.02
C ILE A 191 4.28 9.37 20.90
N GLY A 192 5.04 10.34 21.42
CA GLY A 192 4.71 11.78 21.40
C GLY A 192 5.23 12.47 20.13
N ALA A 193 6.05 13.50 20.30
CA ALA A 193 6.51 14.44 19.26
C ALA A 193 7.26 13.85 18.05
N GLN A 194 7.42 12.53 17.91
CA GLN A 194 8.12 11.85 16.83
C GLN A 194 7.18 11.37 15.71
N GLU A 195 6.04 12.02 15.52
CA GLU A 195 5.01 11.61 14.56
C GLU A 195 5.54 11.50 13.12
N LYS A 196 6.43 12.40 12.70
CA LYS A 196 7.04 12.35 11.36
C LYS A 196 7.89 11.09 11.18
N SER A 197 8.78 10.80 12.12
CA SER A 197 9.62 9.59 12.07
C SER A 197 8.78 8.32 12.14
N LEU A 198 7.69 8.35 12.90
CA LEU A 198 6.74 7.23 12.96
C LEU A 198 6.02 7.05 11.62
N ARG A 199 5.54 8.12 10.98
CA ARG A 199 4.93 8.05 9.66
C ARG A 199 5.90 7.49 8.62
N ASP A 200 7.15 7.97 8.63
CA ASP A 200 8.20 7.47 7.73
C ASP A 200 8.50 5.98 7.99
N PHE A 201 8.42 5.51 9.22
CA PHE A 201 8.55 4.10 9.55
C PHE A 201 7.35 3.27 9.06
N LEU A 202 6.13 3.77 9.20
CA LEU A 202 4.89 3.03 8.87
C LEU A 202 4.64 2.99 7.36
N PHE A 203 4.87 4.10 6.66
CA PHE A 203 4.49 4.33 5.27
C PHE A 203 5.62 4.86 4.41
N GLY A 204 6.73 5.25 5.03
CA GLY A 204 7.93 5.56 4.29
C GLY A 204 8.21 4.37 3.39
N ALA A 205 8.45 4.64 2.11
CA ALA A 205 8.95 3.62 1.23
C ALA A 205 10.02 2.86 1.99
N GLN A 206 9.91 1.53 2.07
CA GLN A 206 11.14 0.79 2.18
C GLN A 206 11.98 1.43 1.05
N ARG A 207 13.02 2.14 1.43
CA ARG A 207 14.16 2.25 0.54
C ARG A 207 14.74 0.82 0.50
N THR A 208 13.98 -0.09 -0.06
CA THR A 208 14.53 -1.18 -0.83
C THR A 208 15.48 -0.44 -1.70
N SER A 209 16.74 -0.69 -1.50
CA SER A 209 17.80 0.02 -2.19
C SER A 209 17.34 0.10 -3.64
N LEU A 210 16.92 1.27 -4.09
CA LEU A 210 16.65 1.49 -5.52
C LEU A 210 17.98 1.41 -6.29
N ASP A 211 19.03 0.94 -5.61
CA ASP A 211 20.36 0.73 -6.19
C ASP A 211 20.31 -0.29 -7.32
N LEU A 212 19.54 -1.37 -7.14
CA LEU A 212 19.40 -2.35 -8.22
C LEU A 212 18.58 -1.77 -9.39
N ALA A 213 17.50 -1.09 -9.10
CA ALA A 213 16.73 -0.38 -10.13
C ALA A 213 17.58 0.71 -10.82
N ARG A 214 18.41 1.43 -10.04
CA ARG A 214 19.36 2.40 -10.60
C ARG A 214 20.34 1.73 -11.57
N ASP A 215 20.92 0.61 -11.18
CA ASP A 215 21.94 -0.09 -11.96
C ASP A 215 21.30 -0.62 -13.28
N VAL A 216 20.11 -1.20 -13.23
CA VAL A 216 19.36 -1.65 -14.41
C VAL A 216 18.96 -0.47 -15.31
N LEU A 217 18.46 0.63 -14.74
CA LEU A 217 18.12 1.82 -15.54
C LEU A 217 19.36 2.46 -16.18
N LEU A 218 20.53 2.38 -15.53
CA LEU A 218 21.79 2.83 -16.12
C LEU A 218 22.21 1.98 -17.32
N ASP A 219 21.98 0.69 -17.26
CA ASP A 219 22.29 -0.25 -18.36
C ASP A 219 21.35 -0.03 -19.56
N ILE A 220 20.05 0.20 -19.31
CA ILE A 220 19.03 0.38 -20.37
C ILE A 220 19.07 1.79 -20.95
N GLU A 221 19.09 2.82 -20.11
CA GLU A 221 18.88 4.22 -20.52
C GLU A 221 20.14 5.08 -20.50
N GLY A 222 21.24 4.55 -19.93
CA GLY A 222 22.48 5.28 -19.74
C GLY A 222 22.40 6.34 -18.62
N ALA A 223 23.55 6.96 -18.33
CA ALA A 223 23.67 7.94 -17.25
C ALA A 223 23.16 9.33 -17.65
N GLN A 224 21.84 9.46 -17.87
CA GLN A 224 21.20 10.72 -18.27
C GLN A 224 20.00 11.04 -17.36
N CYS A 225 19.86 12.30 -16.96
CA CYS A 225 18.68 12.75 -16.21
C CYS A 225 17.44 12.77 -17.11
N PHE A 226 16.40 12.05 -16.73
CA PHE A 226 15.13 12.01 -17.47
C PHE A 226 14.49 13.40 -17.63
N TYR A 227 14.65 14.27 -16.61
CA TYR A 227 13.99 15.58 -16.60
C TYR A 227 14.74 16.66 -17.39
N CYS A 228 16.03 16.78 -17.24
CA CYS A 228 16.81 17.86 -17.90
C CYS A 228 17.77 17.37 -18.98
N GLU A 229 17.84 16.06 -19.20
CA GLU A 229 18.66 15.41 -20.24
C GLU A 229 20.18 15.62 -20.12
N ARG A 230 20.63 16.16 -18.99
CA ARG A 230 22.06 16.29 -18.70
C ARG A 230 22.64 14.95 -18.25
N SER A 231 23.90 14.73 -18.60
CA SER A 231 24.64 13.57 -18.10
C SER A 231 24.73 13.57 -16.58
N LEU A 232 24.55 12.41 -15.96
CA LEU A 232 24.61 12.19 -14.53
C LEU A 232 26.03 11.72 -14.14
N SER A 233 26.52 12.23 -13.01
CA SER A 233 27.75 11.71 -12.39
C SER A 233 27.41 10.51 -11.54
N LEU A 234 28.14 9.40 -11.65
CA LEU A 234 27.86 8.12 -10.98
C LEU A 234 27.64 8.21 -9.46
N GLY A 235 28.19 9.22 -8.78
CA GLY A 235 28.00 9.44 -7.34
C GLY A 235 26.80 10.31 -6.95
N ALA A 236 26.05 10.85 -7.93
CA ALA A 236 24.94 11.80 -7.72
C ALA A 236 23.66 11.38 -8.49
N ILE A 237 23.49 10.09 -8.73
CA ILE A 237 22.34 9.56 -9.44
C ILE A 237 21.24 9.23 -8.43
N HIS A 238 20.08 9.84 -8.64
CA HIS A 238 18.84 9.53 -7.92
C HIS A 238 17.90 8.73 -8.80
N VAL A 239 17.15 7.83 -8.21
CA VAL A 239 16.00 7.17 -8.84
C VAL A 239 14.74 7.87 -8.34
N ASP A 240 13.91 8.34 -9.26
CA ASP A 240 12.67 9.03 -8.97
C ASP A 240 11.48 8.32 -9.62
N HIS A 241 10.30 8.47 -9.01
CA HIS A 241 9.05 7.96 -9.53
C HIS A 241 8.40 9.01 -10.45
N VAL A 242 8.16 8.69 -11.71
CA VAL A 242 7.47 9.61 -12.66
C VAL A 242 6.06 9.90 -12.17
N ILE A 243 5.29 8.87 -11.86
CA ILE A 243 4.05 8.99 -11.08
C ILE A 243 4.46 8.97 -9.61
N PRO A 244 4.24 10.07 -8.86
CA PRO A 244 4.70 10.16 -7.49
C PRO A 244 4.23 8.99 -6.62
N TRP A 245 5.10 8.54 -5.71
CA TRP A 245 4.79 7.48 -4.75
C TRP A 245 3.45 7.67 -4.02
N SER A 246 3.09 8.91 -3.71
CA SER A 246 1.82 9.23 -3.06
C SER A 246 0.57 8.90 -3.89
N GLN A 247 0.75 8.72 -5.21
CA GLN A 247 -0.33 8.39 -6.14
C GLN A 247 -0.25 6.93 -6.61
N TYR A 248 0.97 6.41 -6.77
CA TYR A 248 1.23 5.04 -7.21
C TYR A 248 2.35 4.44 -6.34
N PRO A 249 2.01 3.82 -5.21
CA PRO A 249 2.98 3.37 -4.20
C PRO A 249 3.62 2.01 -4.55
N LEU A 250 4.09 1.87 -5.78
CA LEU A 250 4.80 0.69 -6.27
C LEU A 250 6.16 1.10 -6.86
N ASN A 251 7.17 0.28 -6.60
CA ASN A 251 8.50 0.41 -7.21
C ASN A 251 8.55 -0.36 -8.55
N ASP A 252 7.55 -0.12 -9.40
CA ASP A 252 7.55 -0.64 -10.75
C ASP A 252 8.67 0.02 -11.55
N LEU A 253 9.57 -0.78 -12.16
CA LEU A 253 10.70 -0.27 -12.93
C LEU A 253 10.24 0.67 -14.06
N ALA A 254 9.09 0.40 -14.65
CA ALA A 254 8.47 1.26 -15.65
C ALA A 254 8.13 2.67 -15.12
N ASN A 255 7.83 2.80 -13.82
CA ASN A 255 7.58 4.08 -13.16
C ASN A 255 8.84 4.78 -12.64
N LEU A 256 10.00 4.13 -12.69
CA LEU A 256 11.27 4.66 -12.19
C LEU A 256 12.08 5.28 -13.31
N VAL A 257 12.78 6.37 -13.00
CA VAL A 257 13.67 7.09 -13.92
C VAL A 257 14.92 7.58 -13.18
N LEU A 258 16.01 7.76 -13.93
CA LEU A 258 17.22 8.38 -13.39
C LEU A 258 17.10 9.91 -13.37
N SER A 259 17.53 10.54 -12.30
CA SER A 259 17.50 12.00 -12.14
C SER A 259 18.71 12.53 -11.38
N ASP A 260 19.00 13.82 -11.54
CA ASP A 260 19.89 14.55 -10.65
C ASP A 260 19.15 15.04 -9.40
N ASP A 261 19.91 15.38 -8.35
CA ASP A 261 19.37 15.85 -7.06
C ASP A 261 18.44 17.06 -7.20
N LYS A 262 18.80 18.01 -8.06
CA LYS A 262 18.00 19.22 -8.27
C LYS A 262 16.66 18.90 -8.93
N CYS A 263 16.67 18.14 -10.02
CA CYS A 263 15.46 17.77 -10.74
C CYS A 263 14.55 16.90 -9.88
N ASN A 264 15.11 15.97 -9.11
CA ASN A 264 14.37 15.15 -8.14
C ASN A 264 13.70 16.02 -7.07
N GLY A 265 14.44 16.96 -6.49
CA GLY A 265 13.91 17.90 -5.49
C GLY A 265 12.84 18.85 -6.06
N ASP A 266 13.06 19.41 -7.25
CA ASP A 266 12.12 20.33 -7.92
C ASP A 266 10.81 19.61 -8.28
N LYS A 267 10.87 18.35 -8.73
CA LYS A 267 9.69 17.55 -9.06
C LYS A 267 8.91 17.16 -7.79
N SER A 268 9.61 16.69 -6.76
CA SER A 268 8.98 16.28 -5.50
C SER A 268 7.75 15.35 -5.72
N ALA A 269 6.59 15.67 -5.13
CA ALA A 269 5.34 14.92 -5.26
C ALA A 269 4.43 15.44 -6.42
N HIS A 270 4.94 16.25 -7.33
CA HIS A 270 4.16 16.75 -8.44
C HIS A 270 4.16 15.77 -9.61
N LEU A 271 3.06 15.77 -10.38
CA LEU A 271 3.02 15.10 -11.68
C LEU A 271 3.95 15.84 -12.67
N VAL A 272 4.49 15.10 -13.61
CA VAL A 272 5.31 15.64 -14.68
C VAL A 272 4.46 16.45 -15.68
N SER A 273 5.11 17.32 -16.47
CA SER A 273 4.44 18.02 -17.57
C SER A 273 3.95 17.03 -18.65
N ALA A 274 2.99 17.46 -19.48
CA ALA A 274 2.49 16.64 -20.58
C ALA A 274 3.61 16.21 -21.55
N GLU A 275 4.60 17.07 -21.79
CA GLU A 275 5.78 16.77 -22.60
C GLU A 275 6.62 15.63 -21.98
N ARG A 276 6.88 15.70 -20.67
CA ARG A 276 7.62 14.66 -19.96
C ARG A 276 6.82 13.37 -19.85
N LEU A 277 5.51 13.47 -19.71
CA LEU A 277 4.62 12.31 -19.74
C LEU A 277 4.69 11.59 -21.09
N ALA A 278 4.64 12.34 -22.20
CA ALA A 278 4.77 11.77 -23.55
C ALA A 278 6.14 11.08 -23.73
N LYS A 279 7.22 11.67 -23.25
CA LYS A 279 8.55 11.05 -23.25
C LYS A 279 8.59 9.76 -22.42
N TRP A 280 7.94 9.77 -21.26
CA TRP A 280 7.88 8.59 -20.39
C TRP A 280 7.09 7.43 -21.03
N VAL A 281 5.95 7.73 -21.65
CA VAL A 281 5.13 6.74 -22.36
C VAL A 281 5.86 6.17 -23.59
N ALA A 282 6.75 6.94 -24.21
CA ALA A 282 7.54 6.52 -25.37
C ALA A 282 8.76 5.65 -25.02
N ARG A 283 9.02 5.37 -23.74
CA ARG A 283 10.08 4.45 -23.31
C ARG A 283 9.78 3.02 -23.76
N ASP A 284 10.82 2.21 -23.92
CA ASP A 284 10.68 0.80 -24.24
C ASP A 284 10.13 0.03 -23.04
N GLN A 285 8.82 -0.17 -23.03
CA GLN A 285 8.12 -0.83 -21.93
C GLN A 285 8.40 -2.34 -21.91
N ASP A 286 8.68 -2.95 -23.06
CA ASP A 286 8.96 -4.39 -23.16
C ASP A 286 10.34 -4.69 -22.57
N GLU A 287 11.35 -3.85 -22.85
CA GLU A 287 12.68 -3.97 -22.26
C GLU A 287 12.65 -3.74 -20.74
N LEU A 288 11.93 -2.72 -20.28
CA LEU A 288 11.77 -2.45 -18.85
C LEU A 288 11.02 -3.57 -18.11
N SER A 289 10.01 -4.18 -18.73
CA SER A 289 9.26 -5.29 -18.16
C SER A 289 10.13 -6.54 -18.07
N SER A 290 10.90 -6.86 -19.12
CA SER A 290 11.82 -7.99 -19.14
C SER A 290 12.91 -7.82 -18.07
N ALA A 291 13.47 -6.63 -17.91
CA ALA A 291 14.46 -6.33 -16.89
C ALA A 291 13.87 -6.40 -15.46
N ALA A 292 12.60 -6.02 -15.29
CA ALA A 292 11.91 -6.15 -14.01
C ALA A 292 11.74 -7.62 -13.60
N GLU A 293 11.45 -8.50 -14.55
CA GLU A 293 11.40 -9.97 -14.32
C GLU A 293 12.77 -10.51 -13.90
N GLU A 294 13.85 -10.10 -14.56
CA GLU A 294 15.22 -10.50 -14.22
C GLU A 294 15.62 -10.03 -12.80
N ILE A 295 15.24 -8.82 -12.41
CA ILE A 295 15.46 -8.32 -11.04
C ILE A 295 14.76 -9.23 -10.02
N THR A 296 13.54 -9.64 -10.29
CA THR A 296 12.78 -10.54 -9.43
C THR A 296 13.50 -11.89 -9.28
N TRP A 297 14.05 -12.43 -10.37
CA TRP A 297 14.83 -13.67 -10.37
C TRP A 297 16.18 -13.54 -9.63
N ALA A 298 16.86 -12.41 -9.74
CA ALA A 298 18.12 -12.19 -9.06
C ALA A 298 17.96 -12.11 -7.52
N TYR A 299 16.81 -11.65 -7.03
CA TYR A 299 16.49 -11.67 -5.59
C TYR A 299 16.14 -13.07 -5.06
N ASP A 300 15.62 -13.96 -5.91
CA ASP A 300 15.26 -15.32 -5.53
C ASP A 300 16.48 -16.28 -5.48
N GLY A 301 17.64 -15.86 -5.96
CA GLY A 301 18.87 -16.66 -6.09
C GLY A 301 19.99 -16.37 -5.08
N THR A 302 19.83 -15.44 -4.16
CA THR A 302 20.78 -15.09 -3.09
C THR A 302 20.12 -15.17 -1.72
#